data_ebc32c40907f42c9da5fe565ab3b65b1
#
_entry.id   ebc32c40907f42c9da5fe565ab3b65b1
#
_cell.length_a   1.000
_cell.length_b   1.000
_cell.length_c   1.000
_cell.angle_alpha   90.00
_cell.angle_beta   90.00
_cell.angle_gamma   90.00
#
_symmetry.space_group_name_H-M   'P 1'
#
loop_
_entity.id
_entity.type
_entity.pdbx_description
1 polymer ?
#
loop_
_entity_poly.entity_id
_entity_poly.type
_entity_poly.pdbx_seq_one_letter_code
_entity_poly.pdbx_strand_id
1 'polypeptide(L)'
;MAIAGTLNAGKSTLVNALVGEDIAPTDATEATRIVAWFRHGAAPRVTANLFSGVRQDIPIRREGGLSFELDRLDPALVADLDVNWPAPELNEITLIDTPGTSSLSTDVSERSLALLVPEDGVPRVDAVIFLLRSLNAADIGLLTQIGKLVGGERGGAVGVVGVVSRADEIGVGRLDAMLSAREVAARFAGEMERTGICQAVVPVAGLLALTARTLRQAEFVALQRLAELDPQVLAKALLSVDRFVREDDSLPVDAQTRAALLHRFGMFGIRISVAVMRVGVTDATGLAEELLERSGLVELHNIIANQFGQRAGILKSHTALLSARRVLTTYPVHGGRRVIDNIDPLLADTHAFDELRLLAELSSHSTTLTEHEIMLIRRLLGSFGTDAAARLGLDETRSDPRRAALDAVGRWRARAEHPLNDPFTSRLCLAAVRSAEGILTQLSAHDRPAY
;
A
#
# COMPACT_ATOMS: atom_id res chain seq x y z
N MET A 1 -7.81 1.08 -5.71
CA MET A 1 -7.20 1.07 -4.35
C MET A 1 -7.18 2.48 -3.79
N ALA A 2 -7.75 2.70 -2.62
CA ALA A 2 -7.78 4.02 -1.99
C ALA A 2 -6.62 4.21 -1.02
N ILE A 3 -6.08 5.43 -0.97
CA ILE A 3 -5.08 5.87 0.02
C ILE A 3 -5.79 6.80 0.98
N ALA A 4 -5.92 6.39 2.23
CA ALA A 4 -6.66 7.06 3.27
C ALA A 4 -5.79 7.36 4.50
N GLY A 5 -6.25 8.23 5.36
CA GLY A 5 -5.56 8.61 6.59
C GLY A 5 -5.82 10.06 6.97
N THR A 6 -5.32 10.47 8.11
CA THR A 6 -5.53 11.81 8.67
C THR A 6 -4.94 12.92 7.77
N LEU A 7 -5.31 14.16 8.06
CA LEU A 7 -4.73 15.33 7.38
C LEU A 7 -3.20 15.33 7.56
N ASN A 8 -2.48 15.68 6.50
CA ASN A 8 -1.00 15.72 6.47
C ASN A 8 -0.31 14.38 6.79
N ALA A 9 -1.00 13.26 6.64
CA ALA A 9 -0.39 11.93 6.79
C ALA A 9 0.58 11.56 5.66
N GLY A 10 0.64 12.33 4.57
CA GLY A 10 1.51 12.07 3.42
C GLY A 10 0.86 11.24 2.31
N LYS A 11 -0.47 11.28 2.19
CA LYS A 11 -1.23 10.51 1.18
C LYS A 11 -0.78 10.81 -0.26
N SER A 12 -0.82 12.06 -0.67
CA SER A 12 -0.40 12.50 -2.01
C SER A 12 1.09 12.22 -2.28
N THR A 13 1.95 12.38 -1.25
CA THR A 13 3.36 12.00 -1.35
C THR A 13 3.53 10.49 -1.59
N LEU A 14 2.71 9.65 -0.94
CA LEU A 14 2.73 8.21 -1.17
C LEU A 14 2.20 7.84 -2.56
N VAL A 15 1.14 8.52 -3.07
CA VAL A 15 0.69 8.38 -4.47
C VAL A 15 1.85 8.65 -5.42
N ASN A 16 2.52 9.79 -5.27
CA ASN A 16 3.66 10.18 -6.09
C ASN A 16 4.82 9.17 -5.99
N ALA A 17 5.12 8.69 -4.79
CA ALA A 17 6.15 7.68 -4.58
C ALA A 17 5.78 6.33 -5.24
N LEU A 18 4.53 5.89 -5.17
CA LEU A 18 4.05 4.66 -5.81
C LEU A 18 4.11 4.75 -7.33
N VAL A 19 3.75 5.89 -7.90
CA VAL A 19 3.79 6.14 -9.35
C VAL A 19 5.21 6.46 -9.84
N GLY A 20 6.05 7.06 -8.99
CA GLY A 20 7.43 7.46 -9.33
C GLY A 20 7.52 8.80 -10.03
N GLU A 21 6.45 9.57 -10.05
CA GLU A 21 6.37 10.91 -10.60
C GLU A 21 5.54 11.81 -9.71
N ASP A 22 5.80 13.12 -9.75
CA ASP A 22 4.96 14.12 -9.08
C ASP A 22 3.68 14.32 -9.89
N ILE A 23 2.63 13.55 -9.57
CA ILE A 23 1.32 13.60 -10.25
C ILE A 23 0.17 14.03 -9.33
N ALA A 24 0.35 13.91 -8.03
CA ALA A 24 -0.61 14.35 -7.03
C ALA A 24 -0.08 15.62 -6.33
N PRO A 25 -0.87 16.69 -6.21
CA PRO A 25 -0.48 17.88 -5.47
C PRO A 25 -0.18 17.54 -4.00
N THR A 26 0.98 17.97 -3.49
CA THR A 26 1.41 17.71 -2.11
C THR A 26 1.17 18.88 -1.17
N ASP A 27 1.06 20.08 -1.72
CA ASP A 27 0.76 21.27 -0.94
C ASP A 27 -0.70 21.30 -0.50
N ALA A 28 -1.01 22.05 0.57
CA ALA A 28 -2.36 22.21 1.10
C ALA A 28 -3.21 23.10 0.17
N THR A 29 -3.32 22.70 -1.10
CA THR A 29 -4.14 23.37 -2.12
C THR A 29 -5.58 22.89 -2.06
N GLU A 30 -6.47 23.60 -2.74
CA GLU A 30 -7.88 23.21 -2.85
C GLU A 30 -8.07 21.84 -3.49
N ALA A 31 -7.16 21.43 -4.40
CA ALA A 31 -7.18 20.12 -5.05
C ALA A 31 -7.00 18.95 -4.06
N THR A 32 -6.26 19.13 -2.95
CA THR A 32 -6.07 18.09 -1.93
C THR A 32 -7.32 17.86 -1.05
N ARG A 33 -8.37 18.66 -1.25
CA ARG A 33 -9.67 18.53 -0.59
C ARG A 33 -10.69 17.74 -1.40
N ILE A 34 -10.31 17.32 -2.61
CA ILE A 34 -11.17 16.59 -3.55
C ILE A 34 -10.61 15.18 -3.73
N VAL A 35 -11.48 14.19 -3.86
CA VAL A 35 -11.08 12.82 -4.21
C VAL A 35 -10.51 12.82 -5.62
N ALA A 36 -9.29 12.29 -5.80
CA ALA A 36 -8.64 12.21 -7.10
C ALA A 36 -8.38 10.74 -7.49
N TRP A 37 -8.81 10.37 -8.70
CA TRP A 37 -8.67 9.04 -9.28
C TRP A 37 -7.52 9.06 -10.28
N PHE A 38 -6.44 8.36 -9.98
CA PHE A 38 -5.28 8.22 -10.87
C PHE A 38 -5.37 6.91 -11.65
N ARG A 39 -5.43 7.03 -12.98
CA ARG A 39 -5.57 5.90 -13.91
C ARG A 39 -4.53 5.99 -15.01
N HIS A 40 -4.20 4.84 -15.61
CA HIS A 40 -3.39 4.85 -16.81
C HIS A 40 -4.12 5.56 -17.95
N GLY A 41 -3.40 6.39 -18.72
CA GLY A 41 -3.88 7.07 -19.90
C GLY A 41 -2.74 7.32 -20.89
N ALA A 42 -3.03 7.39 -22.18
CA ALA A 42 -2.02 7.59 -23.21
C ALA A 42 -1.33 8.98 -23.14
N ALA A 43 -1.99 9.96 -22.51
CA ALA A 43 -1.48 11.31 -22.31
C ALA A 43 -1.98 11.88 -20.99
N PRO A 44 -1.21 12.81 -20.36
CA PRO A 44 -1.65 13.51 -19.18
C PRO A 44 -2.94 14.29 -19.42
N ARG A 45 -3.98 14.02 -18.62
CA ARG A 45 -5.27 14.72 -18.66
C ARG A 45 -5.89 14.72 -17.30
N VAL A 46 -6.43 15.86 -16.89
CA VAL A 46 -7.20 16.01 -15.63
C VAL A 46 -8.60 16.48 -15.99
N THR A 47 -9.61 15.78 -15.52
CA THR A 47 -11.02 16.11 -15.73
C THR A 47 -11.70 16.23 -14.37
N ALA A 48 -12.35 17.34 -14.09
CA ALA A 48 -13.24 17.51 -12.94
C ALA A 48 -14.63 16.99 -13.29
N ASN A 49 -15.15 16.10 -12.46
CA ASN A 49 -16.53 15.66 -12.49
C ASN A 49 -17.33 16.51 -11.49
N LEU A 50 -18.34 17.24 -11.95
CA LEU A 50 -19.17 18.10 -11.09
C LEU A 50 -20.38 17.30 -10.56
N PHE A 51 -20.88 17.68 -9.40
CA PHE A 51 -22.15 17.10 -8.85
C PHE A 51 -23.35 17.28 -9.78
N SER A 52 -23.29 18.28 -10.68
CA SER A 52 -24.31 18.47 -11.73
C SER A 52 -24.26 17.44 -12.86
N GLY A 53 -23.25 16.54 -12.87
CA GLY A 53 -22.98 15.59 -13.96
C GLY A 53 -22.16 16.18 -15.13
N VAL A 54 -21.79 17.45 -15.08
CA VAL A 54 -20.94 18.08 -16.10
C VAL A 54 -19.48 17.65 -15.87
N ARG A 55 -18.75 17.43 -16.96
CA ARG A 55 -17.31 17.15 -16.96
C ARG A 55 -16.55 18.33 -17.55
N GLN A 56 -15.47 18.74 -16.88
CA GLN A 56 -14.65 19.87 -17.31
C GLN A 56 -13.17 19.50 -17.25
N ASP A 57 -12.44 19.74 -18.34
CA ASP A 57 -10.99 19.55 -18.35
C ASP A 57 -10.30 20.66 -17.56
N ILE A 58 -9.32 20.27 -16.76
CA ILE A 58 -8.55 21.14 -15.88
C ILE A 58 -7.14 21.31 -16.47
N PRO A 59 -6.63 22.54 -16.63
CA PRO A 59 -5.27 22.78 -17.03
C PRO A 59 -4.26 22.20 -16.03
N ILE A 60 -3.22 21.58 -16.59
CA ILE A 60 -2.10 21.01 -15.82
C ILE A 60 -0.94 22.01 -15.92
N ARG A 61 -0.44 22.48 -14.78
CA ARG A 61 0.80 23.26 -14.71
C ARG A 61 1.90 22.51 -14.00
N ARG A 62 3.14 22.71 -14.47
CA ARG A 62 4.36 22.14 -13.90
C ARG A 62 5.31 23.29 -13.50
N GLU A 63 5.06 23.91 -12.36
CA GLU A 63 5.94 24.93 -11.79
C GLU A 63 6.37 24.46 -10.40
N GLY A 64 7.54 23.81 -10.30
CA GLY A 64 8.07 23.29 -9.03
C GLY A 64 7.38 22.03 -8.47
N GLY A 65 6.43 21.48 -9.18
CA GLY A 65 5.57 20.33 -8.90
C GLY A 65 4.37 20.35 -9.81
N LEU A 66 3.51 19.32 -9.74
CA LEU A 66 2.25 19.33 -10.48
C LEU A 66 1.19 20.10 -9.69
N SER A 67 0.55 21.09 -10.31
CA SER A 67 -0.61 21.76 -9.76
C SER A 67 -1.80 21.65 -10.72
N PHE A 68 -2.99 21.44 -10.15
CA PHE A 68 -4.25 21.48 -10.87
C PHE A 68 -4.89 22.82 -10.62
N GLU A 69 -5.04 23.62 -11.67
CA GLU A 69 -5.68 24.93 -11.56
C GLU A 69 -7.20 24.79 -11.55
N LEU A 70 -7.75 24.77 -10.37
CA LEU A 70 -9.20 24.89 -10.17
C LEU A 70 -9.70 26.35 -10.32
N ASP A 71 -8.85 27.29 -10.77
CA ASP A 71 -8.97 28.76 -10.76
C ASP A 71 -10.37 29.35 -11.05
N ARG A 72 -11.26 28.58 -11.64
CA ARG A 72 -12.63 29.02 -11.98
C ARG A 72 -13.71 28.06 -11.50
N LEU A 73 -13.33 26.97 -10.85
CA LEU A 73 -14.25 25.99 -10.30
C LEU A 73 -14.26 26.10 -8.78
N ASP A 74 -15.42 26.32 -8.22
CA ASP A 74 -15.62 26.17 -6.78
C ASP A 74 -15.40 24.69 -6.40
N PRO A 75 -14.41 24.36 -5.55
CA PRO A 75 -14.15 23.00 -5.09
C PRO A 75 -15.37 22.34 -4.46
N ALA A 76 -16.33 23.14 -3.95
CA ALA A 76 -17.58 22.64 -3.40
C ALA A 76 -18.49 21.98 -4.47
N LEU A 77 -18.37 22.41 -5.73
CA LEU A 77 -19.15 21.88 -6.85
C LEU A 77 -18.51 20.64 -7.50
N VAL A 78 -17.24 20.35 -7.19
CA VAL A 78 -16.49 19.21 -7.77
C VAL A 78 -16.75 17.96 -6.94
N ALA A 79 -17.26 16.91 -7.57
CA ALA A 79 -17.46 15.60 -6.95
C ALA A 79 -16.13 14.85 -6.81
N ASP A 80 -15.37 14.75 -7.90
CA ASP A 80 -14.06 14.11 -7.95
C ASP A 80 -13.23 14.62 -9.14
N LEU A 81 -11.93 14.28 -9.13
CA LEU A 81 -10.98 14.50 -10.21
C LEU A 81 -10.61 13.15 -10.85
N ASP A 82 -10.66 13.06 -12.17
CA ASP A 82 -10.16 11.92 -12.94
C ASP A 82 -8.84 12.32 -13.62
N VAL A 83 -7.75 11.76 -13.13
CA VAL A 83 -6.37 12.03 -13.54
C VAL A 83 -5.87 10.85 -14.38
N ASN A 84 -5.79 11.06 -15.69
CA ASN A 84 -5.22 10.07 -16.62
C ASN A 84 -3.74 10.40 -16.83
N TRP A 85 -2.87 9.42 -16.61
CA TRP A 85 -1.42 9.60 -16.65
C TRP A 85 -0.71 8.42 -17.32
N PRO A 86 0.33 8.65 -18.16
CA PRO A 86 1.04 7.58 -18.86
C PRO A 86 2.11 6.92 -17.97
N ALA A 87 1.75 6.50 -16.76
CA ALA A 87 2.63 5.78 -15.86
C ALA A 87 2.34 4.28 -15.90
N PRO A 88 3.37 3.42 -16.11
CA PRO A 88 3.20 1.96 -16.17
C PRO A 88 2.56 1.36 -14.92
N GLU A 89 2.84 1.92 -13.75
CA GLU A 89 2.31 1.47 -12.46
C GLU A 89 0.77 1.58 -12.38
N LEU A 90 0.18 2.46 -13.16
CA LEU A 90 -1.27 2.65 -13.22
C LEU A 90 -1.99 1.70 -14.20
N ASN A 91 -1.26 0.85 -14.95
CA ASN A 91 -1.87 -0.09 -15.91
C ASN A 91 -2.80 -1.11 -15.22
N GLU A 92 -2.39 -1.60 -14.08
CA GLU A 92 -3.11 -2.66 -13.35
C GLU A 92 -3.91 -2.13 -12.18
N ILE A 93 -3.57 -0.94 -11.67
CA ILE A 93 -4.10 -0.39 -10.43
C ILE A 93 -4.59 1.04 -10.66
N THR A 94 -5.83 1.32 -10.29
CA THR A 94 -6.31 2.69 -10.10
C THR A 94 -5.99 3.11 -8.66
N LEU A 95 -5.21 4.18 -8.49
CA LEU A 95 -4.98 4.80 -7.19
C LEU A 95 -6.01 5.90 -6.94
N ILE A 96 -6.48 6.01 -5.70
CA ILE A 96 -7.44 7.03 -5.31
C ILE A 96 -6.84 7.79 -4.13
N ASP A 97 -6.49 9.06 -4.35
CA ASP A 97 -6.11 9.95 -3.24
C ASP A 97 -7.36 10.50 -2.59
N THR A 98 -7.49 10.29 -1.28
CA THR A 98 -8.63 10.79 -0.54
C THR A 98 -8.25 12.00 0.29
N PRO A 99 -9.15 12.97 0.48
CA PRO A 99 -8.97 14.01 1.47
C PRO A 99 -8.71 13.44 2.87
N GLY A 100 -8.12 14.25 3.77
CA GLY A 100 -7.86 13.79 5.14
C GLY A 100 -9.15 13.46 5.89
N THR A 101 -9.22 12.30 6.53
CA THR A 101 -10.40 11.83 7.28
C THR A 101 -10.67 12.61 8.57
N SER A 102 -9.76 13.47 9.00
CA SER A 102 -9.87 14.35 10.17
C SER A 102 -9.56 15.79 9.82
N SER A 103 -10.06 16.26 8.66
CA SER A 103 -9.91 17.68 8.32
C SER A 103 -10.79 18.55 9.23
N LEU A 104 -10.38 19.81 9.44
CA LEU A 104 -11.15 20.78 10.23
C LEU A 104 -12.51 21.15 9.60
N SER A 105 -12.70 20.86 8.29
CA SER A 105 -13.98 21.00 7.61
C SER A 105 -14.69 19.65 7.52
N THR A 106 -15.89 19.58 8.06
CA THR A 106 -16.76 18.40 8.08
C THR A 106 -16.99 17.87 6.66
N ASP A 107 -17.25 18.72 5.69
CA ASP A 107 -17.55 18.37 4.30
C ASP A 107 -16.40 17.57 3.62
N VAL A 108 -15.15 17.90 3.94
CA VAL A 108 -13.97 17.21 3.37
C VAL A 108 -13.80 15.82 3.95
N SER A 109 -14.02 15.67 5.26
CA SER A 109 -13.98 14.36 5.94
C SER A 109 -15.14 13.49 5.48
N GLU A 110 -16.34 14.04 5.30
CA GLU A 110 -17.53 13.34 4.83
C GLU A 110 -17.34 12.75 3.43
N ARG A 111 -16.67 13.45 2.50
CA ARG A 111 -16.37 12.93 1.16
C ARG A 111 -15.49 11.68 1.20
N SER A 112 -14.45 11.70 2.03
CA SER A 112 -13.58 10.53 2.22
C SER A 112 -14.35 9.37 2.86
N LEU A 113 -15.18 9.65 3.86
CA LEU A 113 -16.00 8.65 4.52
C LEU A 113 -17.05 8.08 3.56
N ALA A 114 -17.73 8.90 2.76
CA ALA A 114 -18.70 8.45 1.77
C ALA A 114 -18.10 7.51 0.70
N LEU A 115 -16.80 7.66 0.39
CA LEU A 115 -16.08 6.74 -0.49
C LEU A 115 -15.69 5.45 0.22
N LEU A 116 -15.13 5.57 1.45
CA LEU A 116 -14.56 4.44 2.19
C LEU A 116 -15.63 3.62 2.93
N VAL A 117 -16.66 4.29 3.43
CA VAL A 117 -17.76 3.71 4.20
C VAL A 117 -19.08 4.30 3.69
N PRO A 118 -19.52 3.95 2.46
CA PRO A 118 -20.73 4.49 1.90
C PRO A 118 -21.97 4.05 2.71
N GLU A 119 -22.94 4.97 2.86
CA GLU A 119 -24.18 4.74 3.62
C GLU A 119 -25.02 3.59 3.04
N ASP A 120 -24.98 3.41 1.70
CA ASP A 120 -25.66 2.32 1.01
C ASP A 120 -24.97 0.95 1.25
N GLY A 121 -23.80 0.94 1.91
CA GLY A 121 -23.02 -0.26 2.20
C GLY A 121 -22.50 -0.99 0.95
N VAL A 122 -22.45 -0.32 -0.21
CA VAL A 122 -21.88 -0.85 -1.45
C VAL A 122 -20.41 -0.43 -1.52
N PRO A 123 -19.45 -1.37 -1.44
CA PRO A 123 -18.03 -1.03 -1.51
C PRO A 123 -17.68 -0.27 -2.79
N ARG A 124 -17.02 0.86 -2.68
CA ARG A 124 -16.58 1.67 -3.82
C ARG A 124 -15.11 1.49 -4.15
N VAL A 125 -14.41 0.77 -3.29
CA VAL A 125 -12.97 0.46 -3.41
C VAL A 125 -12.73 -1.00 -3.08
N ASP A 126 -11.78 -1.62 -3.78
CA ASP A 126 -11.44 -3.04 -3.58
C ASP A 126 -10.36 -3.23 -2.50
N ALA A 127 -9.54 -2.19 -2.26
CA ALA A 127 -8.48 -2.22 -1.27
C ALA A 127 -8.18 -0.81 -0.74
N VAL A 128 -7.66 -0.74 0.49
CA VAL A 128 -7.33 0.51 1.17
C VAL A 128 -5.92 0.45 1.76
N ILE A 129 -5.10 1.44 1.46
CA ILE A 129 -3.85 1.74 2.18
C ILE A 129 -4.18 2.84 3.18
N PHE A 130 -4.08 2.52 4.47
CA PHE A 130 -4.40 3.47 5.53
C PHE A 130 -3.13 3.99 6.21
N LEU A 131 -2.89 5.30 6.09
CA LEU A 131 -1.73 5.96 6.65
C LEU A 131 -1.95 6.31 8.12
N LEU A 132 -1.05 5.82 8.95
CA LEU A 132 -1.04 5.98 10.40
C LEU A 132 0.17 6.81 10.83
N ARG A 133 -0.05 7.93 11.51
CA ARG A 133 1.01 8.66 12.24
C ARG A 133 1.03 8.27 13.71
N SER A 134 -0.13 7.95 14.24
CA SER A 134 -0.40 7.42 15.57
C SER A 134 -1.57 6.47 15.45
N LEU A 135 -1.75 5.58 16.40
CA LEU A 135 -2.92 4.73 16.46
C LEU A 135 -3.81 5.21 17.59
N ASN A 136 -5.02 5.62 17.27
CA ASN A 136 -6.03 6.07 18.22
C ASN A 136 -7.37 5.32 18.02
N ALA A 137 -8.30 5.46 18.96
CA ALA A 137 -9.57 4.78 18.90
C ALA A 137 -10.42 5.12 17.68
N ALA A 138 -10.32 6.35 17.16
CA ALA A 138 -11.04 6.77 15.95
C ALA A 138 -10.50 6.08 14.71
N ASP A 139 -9.17 5.96 14.58
CA ASP A 139 -8.53 5.24 13.48
C ASP A 139 -8.91 3.75 13.50
N ILE A 140 -8.90 3.11 14.67
CA ILE A 140 -9.32 1.71 14.85
C ILE A 140 -10.81 1.56 14.48
N GLY A 141 -11.67 2.47 14.92
CA GLY A 141 -13.09 2.46 14.58
C GLY A 141 -13.34 2.56 13.08
N LEU A 142 -12.69 3.50 12.40
CA LEU A 142 -12.80 3.68 10.95
C LEU A 142 -12.25 2.46 10.19
N LEU A 143 -11.08 1.97 10.54
CA LEU A 143 -10.48 0.78 9.94
C LEU A 143 -11.38 -0.45 10.12
N THR A 144 -12.03 -0.60 11.28
CA THR A 144 -13.00 -1.69 11.52
C THR A 144 -14.19 -1.60 10.56
N GLN A 145 -14.71 -0.41 10.31
CA GLN A 145 -15.82 -0.20 9.37
C GLN A 145 -15.40 -0.49 7.94
N ILE A 146 -14.24 0.02 7.51
CA ILE A 146 -13.66 -0.26 6.18
C ILE A 146 -13.43 -1.76 6.00
N GLY A 147 -12.84 -2.44 6.98
CA GLY A 147 -12.56 -3.88 6.93
C GLY A 147 -13.83 -4.71 6.76
N LYS A 148 -14.91 -4.36 7.45
CA LYS A 148 -16.22 -5.03 7.29
C LYS A 148 -16.82 -4.83 5.90
N LEU A 149 -16.65 -3.66 5.31
CA LEU A 149 -17.16 -3.35 3.98
C LEU A 149 -16.37 -4.06 2.88
N VAL A 150 -15.06 -3.97 2.92
CA VAL A 150 -14.17 -4.55 1.89
C VAL A 150 -14.02 -6.06 2.07
N GLY A 151 -13.97 -6.56 3.31
CA GLY A 151 -13.81 -7.99 3.65
C GLY A 151 -15.11 -8.78 3.83
N GLY A 152 -16.29 -8.13 3.82
CA GLY A 152 -17.59 -8.76 4.06
C GLY A 152 -17.91 -9.03 5.55
N GLU A 153 -19.12 -9.54 5.83
CA GLU A 153 -19.66 -9.75 7.19
C GLU A 153 -18.86 -10.76 8.04
N ARG A 154 -18.17 -11.69 7.42
CA ARG A 154 -17.27 -12.65 8.10
C ARG A 154 -15.87 -12.07 8.33
N GLY A 155 -15.73 -10.79 8.05
CA GLY A 155 -14.72 -9.83 8.35
C GLY A 155 -13.32 -10.40 8.59
N GLY A 156 -12.49 -10.27 7.62
CA GLY A 156 -11.07 -10.31 7.83
C GLY A 156 -10.48 -9.05 7.25
N ALA A 157 -9.26 -8.77 7.61
CA ALA A 157 -8.45 -7.65 7.10
C ALA A 157 -8.19 -7.70 5.59
N VAL A 158 -9.01 -8.41 4.83
CA VAL A 158 -8.87 -8.57 3.39
C VAL A 158 -9.05 -7.21 2.74
N GLY A 159 -8.02 -6.73 2.07
CA GLY A 159 -8.05 -5.47 1.36
C GLY A 159 -7.60 -4.23 2.14
N VAL A 160 -7.12 -4.36 3.38
CA VAL A 160 -6.61 -3.22 4.16
C VAL A 160 -5.14 -3.42 4.53
N VAL A 161 -4.29 -2.45 4.18
CA VAL A 161 -2.87 -2.38 4.60
C VAL A 161 -2.64 -1.10 5.38
N GLY A 162 -2.08 -1.23 6.58
CA GLY A 162 -1.64 -0.11 7.38
C GLY A 162 -0.24 0.36 6.95
N VAL A 163 -0.05 1.67 6.89
CA VAL A 163 1.26 2.27 6.64
C VAL A 163 1.61 3.22 7.77
N VAL A 164 2.66 2.93 8.53
CA VAL A 164 3.26 3.93 9.43
C VAL A 164 3.94 4.96 8.55
N SER A 165 3.24 6.07 8.35
CA SER A 165 3.67 7.14 7.46
C SER A 165 4.68 8.07 8.14
N ARG A 166 5.47 8.79 7.31
CA ARG A 166 6.56 9.66 7.77
C ARG A 166 7.50 8.92 8.71
N ALA A 167 7.85 7.69 8.35
CA ALA A 167 8.72 6.83 9.12
C ALA A 167 10.11 7.46 9.36
N ASP A 168 10.55 8.31 8.45
CA ASP A 168 11.75 9.13 8.50
C ASP A 168 11.74 10.22 9.59
N GLU A 169 10.57 10.65 10.06
CA GLU A 169 10.44 11.64 11.14
C GLU A 169 10.50 10.99 12.55
N ILE A 170 10.33 9.66 12.65
CA ILE A 170 10.42 8.94 13.91
C ILE A 170 11.83 9.03 14.47
N GLY A 171 11.98 9.37 15.75
CA GLY A 171 13.29 9.57 16.36
C GLY A 171 14.03 10.82 15.84
N VAL A 172 13.29 11.85 15.37
CA VAL A 172 13.83 13.14 14.90
C VAL A 172 14.76 12.99 13.67
N GLY A 173 14.41 12.08 12.76
CA GLY A 173 15.18 11.88 11.52
C GLY A 173 16.59 11.35 11.73
N ARG A 174 16.84 10.58 12.79
CA ARG A 174 18.11 9.89 13.03
C ARG A 174 18.32 8.76 12.02
N LEU A 175 19.55 8.27 11.85
CA LEU A 175 19.86 7.17 10.92
C LEU A 175 19.13 5.87 11.24
N ASP A 176 18.73 5.66 12.50
CA ASP A 176 17.94 4.52 12.97
C ASP A 176 16.42 4.74 12.92
N ALA A 177 15.94 5.84 12.33
CA ALA A 177 14.51 6.18 12.25
C ALA A 177 13.66 5.05 11.69
N MET A 178 14.10 4.41 10.61
CA MET A 178 13.38 3.30 9.99
C MET A 178 13.35 2.03 10.85
N LEU A 179 14.36 1.78 11.68
CA LEU A 179 14.33 0.68 12.65
C LEU A 179 13.28 0.96 13.73
N SER A 180 13.30 2.16 14.30
CA SER A 180 12.29 2.60 15.27
C SER A 180 10.87 2.58 14.66
N ALA A 181 10.73 2.94 13.38
CA ALA A 181 9.47 2.88 12.66
C ALA A 181 8.97 1.43 12.49
N ARG A 182 9.85 0.45 12.28
CA ARG A 182 9.49 -0.98 12.26
C ARG A 182 8.97 -1.47 13.60
N GLU A 183 9.56 -1.05 14.70
CA GLU A 183 9.06 -1.37 16.05
C GLU A 183 7.66 -0.77 16.29
N VAL A 184 7.44 0.47 15.84
CA VAL A 184 6.11 1.11 15.90
C VAL A 184 5.11 0.36 15.03
N ALA A 185 5.49 -0.02 13.81
CA ALA A 185 4.64 -0.79 12.90
C ALA A 185 4.27 -2.17 13.49
N ALA A 186 5.23 -2.87 14.09
CA ALA A 186 4.99 -4.15 14.76
C ALA A 186 4.02 -4.00 15.95
N ARG A 187 4.15 -2.93 16.75
CA ARG A 187 3.21 -2.64 17.83
C ARG A 187 1.81 -2.34 17.30
N PHE A 188 1.68 -1.51 16.26
CA PHE A 188 0.38 -1.21 15.64
C PHE A 188 -0.23 -2.46 15.02
N ALA A 189 0.58 -3.29 14.37
CA ALA A 189 0.14 -4.59 13.89
C ALA A 189 -0.46 -5.41 15.02
N GLY A 190 0.24 -5.62 16.13
CA GLY A 190 -0.26 -6.38 17.29
C GLY A 190 -1.54 -5.81 17.91
N GLU A 191 -1.73 -4.50 17.94
CA GLU A 191 -2.97 -3.88 18.41
C GLU A 191 -4.14 -4.07 17.44
N MET A 192 -3.92 -3.88 16.13
CA MET A 192 -4.93 -4.05 15.09
C MET A 192 -5.28 -5.51 14.81
N GLU A 193 -4.40 -6.40 15.15
CA GLU A 193 -4.48 -7.82 14.99
C GLU A 193 -5.56 -8.48 15.87
N ARG A 194 -5.68 -8.04 17.13
CA ARG A 194 -6.74 -8.49 18.04
C ARG A 194 -8.13 -8.25 17.47
N THR A 195 -8.22 -7.36 16.50
CA THR A 195 -9.45 -6.95 15.84
C THR A 195 -9.57 -7.45 14.40
N GLY A 196 -8.52 -8.09 13.85
CA GLY A 196 -8.49 -8.59 12.46
C GLY A 196 -8.66 -7.50 11.40
N ILE A 197 -8.18 -6.26 11.66
CA ILE A 197 -8.51 -5.08 10.87
C ILE A 197 -7.57 -4.86 9.68
N CYS A 198 -6.31 -5.26 9.77
CA CYS A 198 -5.29 -5.04 8.74
C CYS A 198 -4.55 -6.33 8.38
N GLN A 199 -4.20 -6.47 7.12
CA GLN A 199 -3.38 -7.60 6.64
C GLN A 199 -1.90 -7.47 7.01
N ALA A 200 -1.39 -6.24 6.99
CA ALA A 200 -0.01 -5.91 7.32
C ALA A 200 0.09 -4.44 7.75
N VAL A 201 1.10 -4.12 8.52
CA VAL A 201 1.47 -2.74 8.84
C VAL A 201 2.95 -2.57 8.52
N VAL A 202 3.27 -1.65 7.62
CA VAL A 202 4.64 -1.39 7.16
C VAL A 202 5.02 0.07 7.34
N PRO A 203 6.26 0.37 7.75
CA PRO A 203 6.74 1.73 7.83
C PRO A 203 7.19 2.22 6.45
N VAL A 204 6.78 3.43 6.06
CA VAL A 204 7.18 4.04 4.80
C VAL A 204 7.59 5.50 4.99
N ALA A 205 8.79 5.82 4.54
CA ALA A 205 9.30 7.17 4.37
C ALA A 205 8.95 7.65 2.94
N GLY A 206 7.72 8.13 2.75
CA GLY A 206 7.18 8.47 1.43
C GLY A 206 7.98 9.56 0.71
N LEU A 207 8.48 10.56 1.45
CA LEU A 207 9.31 11.62 0.88
C LEU A 207 10.64 11.07 0.36
N LEU A 208 11.31 10.21 1.14
CA LEU A 208 12.53 9.53 0.74
C LEU A 208 12.32 8.67 -0.50
N ALA A 209 11.23 7.91 -0.53
CA ALA A 209 10.87 7.05 -1.66
C ALA A 209 10.64 7.84 -2.95
N LEU A 210 9.86 8.93 -2.87
CA LEU A 210 9.63 9.83 -4.00
C LEU A 210 10.93 10.45 -4.50
N THR A 211 11.76 10.94 -3.57
CA THR A 211 13.04 11.56 -3.92
C THR A 211 13.99 10.55 -4.57
N ALA A 212 14.04 9.31 -4.07
CA ALA A 212 14.83 8.25 -4.69
C ALA A 212 14.40 7.98 -6.14
N ARG A 213 13.11 7.93 -6.43
CA ARG A 213 12.58 7.69 -7.79
C ARG A 213 12.73 8.89 -8.72
N THR A 214 12.88 10.08 -8.18
CA THR A 214 12.97 11.35 -8.94
C THR A 214 14.30 12.08 -8.71
N LEU A 215 15.35 11.37 -8.33
CA LEU A 215 16.66 11.93 -8.01
C LEU A 215 17.27 12.64 -9.21
N ARG A 216 17.68 13.89 -9.00
CA ARG A 216 18.30 14.73 -10.02
C ARG A 216 19.81 14.72 -9.89
N GLN A 217 20.52 14.78 -11.02
CA GLN A 217 21.99 14.82 -11.01
C GLN A 217 22.56 16.00 -10.20
N ALA A 218 21.93 17.16 -10.21
CA ALA A 218 22.35 18.31 -9.43
C ALA A 218 22.25 18.05 -7.91
N GLU A 219 21.21 17.33 -7.50
CA GLU A 219 21.02 16.95 -6.07
C GLU A 219 22.07 15.92 -5.63
N PHE A 220 22.35 14.94 -6.48
CA PHE A 220 23.43 13.98 -6.25
C PHE A 220 24.78 14.68 -6.05
N VAL A 221 25.16 15.59 -6.94
CA VAL A 221 26.41 16.35 -6.84
C VAL A 221 26.47 17.21 -5.56
N ALA A 222 25.35 17.82 -5.20
CA ALA A 222 25.29 18.61 -3.96
C ALA A 222 25.45 17.73 -2.72
N LEU A 223 24.81 16.55 -2.67
CA LEU A 223 24.96 15.57 -1.60
C LEU A 223 26.38 15.01 -1.53
N GLN A 224 27.01 14.76 -2.69
CA GLN A 224 28.40 14.30 -2.76
C GLN A 224 29.37 15.32 -2.14
N ARG A 225 29.21 16.60 -2.46
CA ARG A 225 30.01 17.67 -1.84
C ARG A 225 29.83 17.72 -0.32
N LEU A 226 28.61 17.49 0.17
CA LEU A 226 28.34 17.40 1.61
C LEU A 226 28.98 16.14 2.22
N ALA A 227 29.02 15.02 1.49
CA ALA A 227 29.63 13.78 1.95
C ALA A 227 31.17 13.85 2.07
N GLU A 228 31.80 14.70 1.28
CA GLU A 228 33.26 14.96 1.30
C GLU A 228 33.70 15.83 2.47
N LEU A 229 32.76 16.52 3.16
CA LEU A 229 33.10 17.34 4.33
C LEU A 229 33.62 16.53 5.51
N ASP A 230 34.40 17.21 6.35
CA ASP A 230 34.73 16.66 7.65
C ASP A 230 33.49 16.25 8.44
N PRO A 231 33.46 15.03 9.02
CA PRO A 231 32.30 14.54 9.72
C PRO A 231 31.77 15.44 10.84
N GLN A 232 32.68 16.14 11.54
CA GLN A 232 32.30 17.03 12.65
C GLN A 232 31.69 18.33 12.15
N VAL A 233 32.14 18.87 11.02
CA VAL A 233 31.57 20.07 10.38
C VAL A 233 30.17 19.78 9.92
N LEU A 234 29.99 18.69 9.19
CA LEU A 234 28.66 18.28 8.70
C LEU A 234 27.71 17.92 9.85
N ALA A 235 28.17 17.20 10.87
CA ALA A 235 27.36 16.87 12.03
C ALA A 235 26.84 18.13 12.75
N LYS A 236 27.65 19.18 12.86
CA LYS A 236 27.21 20.48 13.41
C LYS A 236 26.14 21.16 12.55
N ALA A 237 26.30 21.11 11.22
CA ALA A 237 25.29 21.67 10.30
C ALA A 237 23.97 20.90 10.38
N LEU A 238 24.03 19.57 10.50
CA LEU A 238 22.84 18.69 10.55
C LEU A 238 22.20 18.57 11.95
N LEU A 239 22.62 19.38 12.95
CA LEU A 239 21.99 19.39 14.27
C LEU A 239 20.53 19.88 14.25
N SER A 240 20.22 20.84 13.38
CA SER A 240 18.85 21.36 13.21
C SER A 240 18.62 21.83 11.78
N VAL A 241 17.35 21.90 11.40
CA VAL A 241 16.88 22.46 10.13
C VAL A 241 17.40 23.87 9.92
N ASP A 242 17.24 24.75 10.91
CA ASP A 242 17.62 26.16 10.82
C ASP A 242 19.14 26.34 10.62
N ARG A 243 19.95 25.48 11.24
CA ARG A 243 21.40 25.49 11.01
C ARG A 243 21.76 25.06 9.62
N PHE A 244 21.12 24.02 9.10
CA PHE A 244 21.43 23.46 7.80
C PHE A 244 21.12 24.43 6.65
N VAL A 245 20.06 25.23 6.78
CA VAL A 245 19.67 26.20 5.73
C VAL A 245 20.26 27.58 5.92
N ARG A 246 20.89 27.87 7.07
CA ARG A 246 21.53 29.16 7.35
C ARG A 246 22.75 29.37 6.46
N GLU A 247 22.99 30.61 6.01
CA GLU A 247 24.24 30.94 5.32
C GLU A 247 25.46 30.61 6.17
N ASP A 248 26.37 29.85 5.59
CA ASP A 248 27.57 29.34 6.22
C ASP A 248 28.61 29.05 5.12
N ASP A 249 29.65 29.90 5.06
CA ASP A 249 30.75 29.81 4.09
C ASP A 249 31.62 28.56 4.27
N SER A 250 31.52 27.87 5.42
CA SER A 250 32.24 26.61 5.66
C SER A 250 31.61 25.42 4.93
N LEU A 251 30.41 25.57 4.36
CA LEU A 251 29.72 24.52 3.62
C LEU A 251 29.87 24.72 2.10
N PRO A 252 30.26 23.67 1.34
CA PRO A 252 30.54 23.76 -0.09
C PRO A 252 29.30 23.85 -0.96
N VAL A 253 28.10 23.86 -0.35
CA VAL A 253 26.81 23.96 -1.00
C VAL A 253 26.09 25.19 -0.45
N ASP A 254 25.61 26.06 -1.31
CA ASP A 254 24.93 27.31 -0.92
C ASP A 254 23.63 27.04 -0.13
N ALA A 255 23.18 28.05 0.61
CA ALA A 255 22.01 27.93 1.48
C ALA A 255 20.72 27.63 0.72
N GLN A 256 20.55 28.17 -0.49
CA GLN A 256 19.37 27.93 -1.32
C GLN A 256 19.30 26.46 -1.78
N THR A 257 20.42 25.92 -2.25
CA THR A 257 20.53 24.50 -2.64
C THR A 257 20.31 23.60 -1.43
N ARG A 258 20.85 23.94 -0.23
CA ARG A 258 20.60 23.17 1.00
C ARG A 258 19.13 23.22 1.42
N ALA A 259 18.44 24.34 1.26
CA ALA A 259 17.00 24.46 1.52
C ALA A 259 16.20 23.59 0.54
N ALA A 260 16.57 23.59 -0.74
CA ALA A 260 15.95 22.71 -1.75
C ALA A 260 16.16 21.21 -1.45
N LEU A 261 17.38 20.82 -1.05
CA LEU A 261 17.67 19.46 -0.60
C LEU A 261 16.83 19.08 0.62
N LEU A 262 16.72 19.97 1.60
CA LEU A 262 15.93 19.74 2.81
C LEU A 262 14.45 19.53 2.49
N HIS A 263 13.90 20.33 1.59
CA HIS A 263 12.51 20.21 1.15
C HIS A 263 12.23 18.85 0.49
N ARG A 264 13.16 18.37 -0.32
CA ARG A 264 13.00 17.13 -1.07
C ARG A 264 13.36 15.87 -0.29
N PHE A 265 14.46 15.90 0.46
CA PHE A 265 15.01 14.73 1.15
C PHE A 265 14.61 14.65 2.63
N GLY A 266 14.22 15.76 3.23
CA GLY A 266 14.13 15.87 4.67
C GLY A 266 15.50 15.71 5.35
N MET A 267 15.55 15.88 6.66
CA MET A 267 16.82 15.69 7.41
C MET A 267 17.31 14.24 7.39
N PHE A 268 16.39 13.28 7.46
CA PHE A 268 16.73 11.85 7.39
C PHE A 268 17.35 11.50 6.04
N GLY A 269 16.69 11.91 4.94
CA GLY A 269 17.17 11.62 3.59
C GLY A 269 18.55 12.20 3.31
N ILE A 270 18.86 13.42 3.80
CA ILE A 270 20.19 14.01 3.67
C ILE A 270 21.22 13.20 4.48
N ARG A 271 20.90 12.86 5.72
CA ARG A 271 21.80 12.07 6.60
C ARG A 271 22.11 10.70 6.01
N ILE A 272 21.08 9.98 5.54
CA ILE A 272 21.25 8.65 4.99
C ILE A 272 21.98 8.69 3.64
N SER A 273 21.71 9.67 2.77
CA SER A 273 22.44 9.86 1.51
C SER A 273 23.93 10.06 1.74
N VAL A 274 24.31 10.96 2.66
CA VAL A 274 25.70 11.18 3.01
C VAL A 274 26.33 9.92 3.61
N ALA A 275 25.62 9.21 4.48
CA ALA A 275 26.14 7.99 5.10
C ALA A 275 26.44 6.91 4.06
N VAL A 276 25.52 6.70 3.11
CA VAL A 276 25.62 5.71 2.04
C VAL A 276 26.77 6.06 1.07
N MET A 277 26.89 7.33 0.70
CA MET A 277 28.00 7.80 -0.15
C MET A 277 29.36 7.60 0.52
N ARG A 278 29.48 7.83 1.83
CA ARG A 278 30.72 7.61 2.59
C ARG A 278 31.09 6.12 2.71
N VAL A 279 30.14 5.22 2.56
CA VAL A 279 30.37 3.77 2.58
C VAL A 279 30.73 3.23 1.19
N GLY A 280 30.63 4.04 0.13
CA GLY A 280 31.14 3.67 -1.19
C GLY A 280 30.18 3.81 -2.37
N VAL A 281 29.02 4.39 -2.20
CA VAL A 281 28.12 4.72 -3.33
C VAL A 281 28.64 5.97 -4.05
N THR A 282 28.97 5.82 -5.34
CA THR A 282 29.67 6.83 -6.13
C THR A 282 28.88 7.41 -7.30
N ASP A 283 27.68 6.90 -7.54
CA ASP A 283 26.82 7.35 -8.65
C ASP A 283 25.36 7.55 -8.23
N ALA A 284 24.61 8.31 -9.05
CA ALA A 284 23.24 8.68 -8.74
C ALA A 284 22.29 7.48 -8.73
N THR A 285 22.52 6.49 -9.59
CA THR A 285 21.67 5.30 -9.70
C THR A 285 21.81 4.45 -8.43
N GLY A 286 23.04 4.16 -8.00
CA GLY A 286 23.29 3.42 -6.77
C GLY A 286 22.76 4.15 -5.53
N LEU A 287 22.83 5.50 -5.50
CA LEU A 287 22.21 6.26 -4.42
C LEU A 287 20.69 6.12 -4.43
N ALA A 288 20.06 6.23 -5.60
CA ALA A 288 18.62 6.08 -5.73
C ALA A 288 18.13 4.70 -5.29
N GLU A 289 18.81 3.63 -5.68
CA GLU A 289 18.51 2.25 -5.28
C GLU A 289 18.62 2.07 -3.75
N GLU A 290 19.70 2.54 -3.15
CA GLU A 290 19.93 2.48 -1.71
C GLU A 290 18.88 3.25 -0.89
N LEU A 291 18.49 4.44 -1.36
CA LEU A 291 17.45 5.23 -0.72
C LEU A 291 16.07 4.57 -0.86
N LEU A 292 15.77 4.02 -2.04
CA LEU A 292 14.51 3.34 -2.30
C LEU A 292 14.36 2.10 -1.41
N GLU A 293 15.40 1.27 -1.29
CA GLU A 293 15.39 0.09 -0.43
C GLU A 293 15.15 0.46 1.04
N ARG A 294 15.79 1.55 1.51
CA ARG A 294 15.63 2.02 2.90
C ARG A 294 14.34 2.76 3.18
N SER A 295 13.59 3.15 2.15
CA SER A 295 12.35 3.90 2.31
C SER A 295 11.16 3.08 2.80
N GLY A 296 11.22 1.74 2.72
CA GLY A 296 10.10 0.83 2.96
C GLY A 296 9.10 0.72 1.80
N LEU A 297 9.28 1.50 0.71
CA LEU A 297 8.37 1.47 -0.44
C LEU A 297 8.41 0.13 -1.19
N VAL A 298 9.57 -0.49 -1.29
CA VAL A 298 9.73 -1.81 -1.94
C VAL A 298 8.92 -2.88 -1.21
N GLU A 299 8.94 -2.88 0.13
CA GLU A 299 8.14 -3.78 0.94
C GLU A 299 6.63 -3.54 0.73
N LEU A 300 6.19 -2.27 0.76
CA LEU A 300 4.80 -1.91 0.45
C LEU A 300 4.41 -2.33 -0.96
N HIS A 301 5.26 -2.09 -1.96
CA HIS A 301 5.00 -2.46 -3.35
C HIS A 301 4.83 -3.98 -3.51
N ASN A 302 5.66 -4.78 -2.86
CA ASN A 302 5.56 -6.23 -2.85
C ASN A 302 4.23 -6.71 -2.20
N ILE A 303 3.79 -6.07 -1.12
CA ILE A 303 2.49 -6.36 -0.51
C ILE A 303 1.36 -6.03 -1.49
N ILE A 304 1.41 -4.85 -2.14
CA ILE A 304 0.41 -4.45 -3.13
C ILE A 304 0.36 -5.42 -4.29
N ALA A 305 1.51 -5.75 -4.89
CA ALA A 305 1.60 -6.64 -6.05
C ALA A 305 1.10 -8.05 -5.72
N ASN A 306 1.57 -8.63 -4.61
CA ASN A 306 1.26 -10.01 -4.26
C ASN A 306 -0.13 -10.19 -3.66
N GLN A 307 -0.61 -9.24 -2.85
CA GLN A 307 -1.88 -9.38 -2.16
C GLN A 307 -3.05 -8.77 -2.93
N PHE A 308 -2.82 -7.70 -3.68
CA PHE A 308 -3.89 -7.01 -4.42
C PHE A 308 -3.77 -7.20 -5.94
N GLY A 309 -2.56 -7.09 -6.52
CA GLY A 309 -2.36 -7.20 -7.97
C GLY A 309 -2.73 -8.59 -8.48
N GLN A 310 -2.06 -9.62 -8.01
CA GLN A 310 -2.29 -11.01 -8.44
C GLN A 310 -3.68 -11.55 -8.05
N ARG A 311 -4.34 -10.94 -7.07
CA ARG A 311 -5.68 -11.32 -6.60
C ARG A 311 -6.75 -10.30 -6.97
N ALA A 312 -6.41 -9.31 -7.81
CA ALA A 312 -7.33 -8.25 -8.23
C ALA A 312 -8.64 -8.80 -8.82
N GLY A 313 -8.57 -9.87 -9.62
CA GLY A 313 -9.75 -10.53 -10.16
C GLY A 313 -10.69 -11.07 -9.09
N ILE A 314 -10.13 -11.69 -8.05
CA ILE A 314 -10.90 -12.25 -6.92
C ILE A 314 -11.51 -11.13 -6.08
N LEU A 315 -10.72 -10.09 -5.74
CA LEU A 315 -11.20 -8.94 -4.98
C LEU A 315 -12.30 -8.19 -5.73
N LYS A 316 -12.12 -7.92 -7.03
CA LYS A 316 -13.15 -7.28 -7.89
C LYS A 316 -14.41 -8.13 -7.98
N SER A 317 -14.29 -9.44 -8.17
CA SER A 317 -15.42 -10.35 -8.23
C SER A 317 -16.20 -10.35 -6.91
N HIS A 318 -15.49 -10.38 -5.78
CA HIS A 318 -16.11 -10.31 -4.46
C HIS A 318 -16.85 -8.99 -4.23
N THR A 319 -16.19 -7.86 -4.50
CA THR A 319 -16.80 -6.53 -4.39
C THR A 319 -18.04 -6.41 -5.29
N ALA A 320 -17.96 -6.93 -6.53
CA ALA A 320 -19.08 -6.95 -7.45
C ALA A 320 -20.25 -7.82 -6.95
N LEU A 321 -19.97 -9.00 -6.40
CA LEU A 321 -20.97 -9.90 -5.83
C LEU A 321 -21.63 -9.29 -4.59
N LEU A 322 -20.87 -8.68 -3.68
CA LEU A 322 -21.40 -7.94 -2.54
C LEU A 322 -22.31 -6.79 -2.98
N SER A 323 -21.88 -6.03 -3.97
CA SER A 323 -22.62 -4.91 -4.54
C SER A 323 -23.92 -5.39 -5.18
N ALA A 324 -23.86 -6.43 -6.00
CA ALA A 324 -25.04 -7.03 -6.65
C ALA A 324 -26.06 -7.56 -5.61
N ARG A 325 -25.57 -8.30 -4.60
CA ARG A 325 -26.40 -8.79 -3.49
C ARG A 325 -27.10 -7.63 -2.77
N ARG A 326 -26.34 -6.56 -2.46
CA ARG A 326 -26.87 -5.39 -1.78
C ARG A 326 -27.96 -4.69 -2.59
N VAL A 327 -27.69 -4.42 -3.87
CA VAL A 327 -28.65 -3.78 -4.79
C VAL A 327 -29.92 -4.61 -4.88
N LEU A 328 -29.82 -5.92 -5.09
CA LEU A 328 -30.98 -6.82 -5.21
C LEU A 328 -31.77 -6.95 -3.90
N THR A 329 -31.11 -6.76 -2.75
CA THR A 329 -31.77 -6.76 -1.44
C THR A 329 -32.49 -5.44 -1.20
N THR A 330 -31.86 -4.30 -1.57
CA THR A 330 -32.42 -2.96 -1.38
C THR A 330 -33.55 -2.66 -2.38
N TYR A 331 -33.39 -3.13 -3.62
CA TYR A 331 -34.39 -2.94 -4.73
C TYR A 331 -34.83 -4.29 -5.23
N PRO A 332 -35.82 -4.94 -4.57
CA PRO A 332 -36.31 -6.26 -4.96
C PRO A 332 -36.89 -6.24 -6.37
N VAL A 333 -36.39 -7.11 -7.25
CA VAL A 333 -36.89 -7.33 -8.60
C VAL A 333 -37.36 -8.78 -8.77
N HIS A 334 -38.23 -9.01 -9.74
CA HIS A 334 -38.67 -10.37 -10.06
C HIS A 334 -37.47 -11.27 -10.41
N GLY A 335 -37.37 -12.43 -9.76
CA GLY A 335 -36.21 -13.34 -9.91
C GLY A 335 -34.96 -12.92 -9.12
N GLY A 336 -34.89 -11.75 -8.49
CA GLY A 336 -33.73 -11.25 -7.72
C GLY A 336 -33.35 -12.19 -6.59
N ARG A 337 -34.31 -12.80 -5.91
CA ARG A 337 -34.06 -13.79 -4.84
C ARG A 337 -33.22 -14.98 -5.34
N ARG A 338 -33.56 -15.50 -6.51
CA ARG A 338 -32.83 -16.62 -7.12
C ARG A 338 -31.38 -16.24 -7.46
N VAL A 339 -31.13 -14.99 -7.86
CA VAL A 339 -29.77 -14.49 -8.10
C VAL A 339 -29.01 -14.39 -6.79
N ILE A 340 -29.63 -13.88 -5.72
CA ILE A 340 -29.03 -13.82 -4.38
C ILE A 340 -28.66 -15.24 -3.88
N ASP A 341 -29.57 -16.20 -4.02
CA ASP A 341 -29.35 -17.60 -3.61
C ASP A 341 -28.15 -18.24 -4.35
N ASN A 342 -27.81 -17.78 -5.57
CA ASN A 342 -26.62 -18.19 -6.31
C ASN A 342 -25.37 -17.38 -5.91
N ILE A 343 -25.50 -16.14 -5.47
CA ILE A 343 -24.39 -15.29 -5.01
C ILE A 343 -23.88 -15.75 -3.64
N ASP A 344 -24.76 -16.08 -2.71
CA ASP A 344 -24.40 -16.40 -1.33
C ASP A 344 -23.40 -17.56 -1.20
N PRO A 345 -23.50 -18.69 -1.95
CA PRO A 345 -22.49 -19.73 -1.97
C PRO A 345 -21.14 -19.25 -2.50
N LEU A 346 -21.14 -18.40 -3.56
CA LEU A 346 -19.91 -17.86 -4.14
C LEU A 346 -19.19 -16.92 -3.15
N LEU A 347 -19.92 -16.15 -2.36
CA LEU A 347 -19.37 -15.33 -1.29
C LEU A 347 -18.88 -16.15 -0.08
N ALA A 348 -19.49 -17.34 0.15
CA ALA A 348 -19.15 -18.22 1.27
C ALA A 348 -17.93 -19.11 1.00
N ASP A 349 -17.69 -19.48 -0.25
CA ASP A 349 -16.70 -20.51 -0.65
C ASP A 349 -15.48 -19.92 -1.38
N THR A 350 -14.95 -18.82 -0.88
CA THR A 350 -13.73 -18.26 -1.47
C THR A 350 -12.50 -18.67 -0.66
N HIS A 351 -11.95 -19.86 -0.95
CA HIS A 351 -10.70 -20.35 -0.38
C HIS A 351 -9.57 -19.29 -0.46
N ALA A 352 -9.51 -18.52 -1.56
CA ALA A 352 -8.55 -17.44 -1.71
C ALA A 352 -8.71 -16.31 -0.66
N PHE A 353 -9.91 -16.07 -0.15
CA PHE A 353 -10.13 -15.11 0.96
C PHE A 353 -9.75 -15.73 2.30
N ASP A 354 -9.98 -17.02 2.49
CA ASP A 354 -9.49 -17.74 3.66
C ASP A 354 -7.97 -17.74 3.70
N GLU A 355 -7.29 -17.90 2.57
CA GLU A 355 -5.83 -17.77 2.47
C GLU A 355 -5.35 -16.38 2.93
N LEU A 356 -5.97 -15.30 2.42
CA LEU A 356 -5.61 -13.93 2.80
C LEU A 356 -5.84 -13.66 4.28
N ARG A 357 -6.99 -14.09 4.79
CA ARG A 357 -7.32 -13.94 6.21
C ARG A 357 -6.34 -14.69 7.11
N LEU A 358 -6.04 -15.95 6.79
CA LEU A 358 -5.12 -16.75 7.57
C LEU A 358 -3.69 -16.23 7.49
N LEU A 359 -3.27 -15.65 6.37
CA LEU A 359 -1.97 -14.95 6.27
C LEU A 359 -1.90 -13.73 7.17
N ALA A 360 -2.99 -12.96 7.26
CA ALA A 360 -3.08 -11.83 8.17
C ALA A 360 -3.05 -12.31 9.63
N GLU A 361 -3.89 -13.28 9.97
CA GLU A 361 -3.92 -13.89 11.31
C GLU A 361 -2.58 -14.52 11.70
N LEU A 362 -1.84 -15.14 10.79
CA LEU A 362 -0.54 -15.78 11.04
C LEU A 362 0.55 -14.78 11.47
N SER A 363 0.41 -13.53 11.10
CA SER A 363 1.39 -12.49 11.52
C SER A 363 1.26 -12.16 12.99
N SER A 364 0.22 -12.55 13.67
CA SER A 364 -0.28 -12.10 14.92
C SER A 364 -0.60 -13.17 15.94
N HIS A 365 -0.98 -14.36 15.49
CA HIS A 365 -1.24 -15.48 16.39
C HIS A 365 0.04 -16.29 16.64
N SER A 366 0.29 -16.59 17.90
CA SER A 366 1.29 -17.60 18.26
C SER A 366 0.83 -18.96 17.72
N THR A 367 1.70 -19.66 17.03
CA THR A 367 1.44 -21.00 16.49
C THR A 367 2.41 -22.01 17.08
N THR A 368 2.04 -23.27 17.03
CA THR A 368 2.95 -24.39 17.36
C THR A 368 3.85 -24.78 16.21
N LEU A 369 3.86 -23.98 15.12
CA LEU A 369 4.71 -24.20 13.94
C LEU A 369 6.12 -23.64 14.16
N THR A 370 7.10 -24.29 13.59
CA THR A 370 8.47 -23.78 13.51
C THR A 370 8.55 -22.63 12.51
N GLU A 371 9.56 -21.76 12.61
CA GLU A 371 9.79 -20.66 11.65
C GLU A 371 9.87 -21.16 10.21
N HIS A 372 10.48 -22.33 10.00
CA HIS A 372 10.55 -22.95 8.68
C HIS A 372 9.15 -23.35 8.16
N GLU A 373 8.32 -23.97 9.00
CA GLU A 373 6.94 -24.33 8.66
C GLU A 373 6.09 -23.08 8.37
N ILE A 374 6.27 -22.01 9.15
CA ILE A 374 5.60 -20.71 8.93
C ILE A 374 5.98 -20.15 7.56
N MET A 375 7.27 -20.20 7.18
CA MET A 375 7.72 -19.73 5.88
C MET A 375 7.10 -20.57 4.74
N LEU A 376 7.06 -21.90 4.89
CA LEU A 376 6.45 -22.79 3.89
C LEU A 376 4.94 -22.55 3.74
N ILE A 377 4.22 -22.36 4.83
CA ILE A 377 2.78 -22.03 4.79
C ILE A 377 2.54 -20.66 4.14
N ARG A 378 3.29 -19.62 4.54
CA ARG A 378 3.19 -18.30 3.91
C ARG A 378 3.37 -18.38 2.41
N ARG A 379 4.37 -19.16 1.97
CA ARG A 379 4.63 -19.39 0.54
C ARG A 379 3.44 -20.07 -0.13
N LEU A 380 2.99 -21.19 0.43
CA LEU A 380 1.89 -21.98 -0.14
C LEU A 380 0.56 -21.22 -0.19
N LEU A 381 0.29 -20.35 0.81
CA LEU A 381 -0.86 -19.45 0.82
C LEU A 381 -0.67 -18.21 -0.06
N GLY A 382 0.46 -18.08 -0.78
CA GLY A 382 0.68 -17.08 -1.82
C GLY A 382 1.22 -15.73 -1.33
N SER A 383 1.98 -15.68 -0.22
CA SER A 383 2.68 -14.46 0.22
C SER A 383 3.78 -14.01 -0.75
N PHE A 384 4.35 -14.94 -1.52
CA PHE A 384 5.47 -14.68 -2.44
C PHE A 384 5.09 -14.85 -3.91
N GLY A 385 3.82 -15.00 -4.21
CA GLY A 385 3.28 -15.21 -5.55
C GLY A 385 2.11 -16.18 -5.56
N THR A 386 1.23 -16.09 -6.57
CA THR A 386 0.03 -16.96 -6.68
C THR A 386 0.18 -18.08 -7.70
N ASP A 387 1.23 -18.06 -8.53
CA ASP A 387 1.52 -19.14 -9.45
C ASP A 387 2.03 -20.41 -8.72
N ALA A 388 1.90 -21.56 -9.35
CA ALA A 388 2.23 -22.85 -8.73
C ALA A 388 3.70 -22.96 -8.33
N ALA A 389 4.64 -22.42 -9.12
CA ALA A 389 6.06 -22.48 -8.86
C ALA A 389 6.44 -21.65 -7.62
N ALA A 390 5.95 -20.39 -7.55
CA ALA A 390 6.15 -19.52 -6.41
C ALA A 390 5.56 -20.12 -5.12
N ARG A 391 4.33 -20.67 -5.19
CA ARG A 391 3.63 -21.25 -4.04
C ARG A 391 4.30 -22.52 -3.52
N LEU A 392 4.88 -23.34 -4.40
CA LEU A 392 5.59 -24.58 -4.04
C LEU A 392 7.09 -24.36 -3.77
N GLY A 393 7.62 -23.17 -4.09
CA GLY A 393 9.03 -22.85 -3.93
C GLY A 393 9.93 -23.63 -4.88
N LEU A 394 9.49 -23.76 -6.13
CA LEU A 394 10.22 -24.50 -7.14
C LEU A 394 11.20 -23.58 -7.87
N ASP A 395 12.41 -24.10 -8.12
CA ASP A 395 13.35 -23.47 -9.04
C ASP A 395 13.01 -23.87 -10.49
N GLU A 396 13.13 -22.93 -11.42
CA GLU A 396 12.68 -23.04 -12.82
C GLU A 396 13.25 -24.25 -13.60
N THR A 397 14.23 -24.98 -13.06
CA THR A 397 15.00 -25.93 -13.85
C THR A 397 14.93 -27.40 -13.43
N ARG A 398 14.36 -27.78 -12.28
CA ARG A 398 14.55 -29.18 -11.77
C ARG A 398 13.41 -29.82 -10.97
N SER A 399 12.28 -29.19 -10.73
CA SER A 399 11.28 -29.72 -9.80
C SER A 399 9.96 -30.05 -10.51
N ASP A 400 9.45 -31.25 -10.28
CA ASP A 400 8.11 -31.68 -10.72
C ASP A 400 7.05 -30.98 -9.83
N PRO A 401 6.27 -30.02 -10.35
CA PRO A 401 5.26 -29.30 -9.57
C PRO A 401 4.19 -30.21 -8.98
N ARG A 402 3.84 -31.29 -9.69
CA ARG A 402 2.81 -32.23 -9.26
C ARG A 402 3.27 -33.03 -8.05
N ARG A 403 4.52 -33.51 -8.07
CA ARG A 403 5.12 -34.23 -6.94
C ARG A 403 5.27 -33.31 -5.72
N ALA A 404 5.75 -32.08 -5.92
CA ALA A 404 5.89 -31.10 -4.83
C ALA A 404 4.54 -30.74 -4.19
N ALA A 405 3.47 -30.61 -4.98
CA ALA A 405 2.13 -30.36 -4.47
C ALA A 405 1.58 -31.58 -3.68
N LEU A 406 1.80 -32.82 -4.15
CA LEU A 406 1.42 -34.04 -3.41
C LEU A 406 2.17 -34.14 -2.08
N ASP A 407 3.47 -33.86 -2.07
CA ASP A 407 4.28 -33.86 -0.85
C ASP A 407 3.79 -32.77 0.14
N ALA A 408 3.37 -31.60 -0.36
CA ALA A 408 2.76 -30.54 0.44
C ALA A 408 1.42 -30.99 1.05
N VAL A 409 0.54 -31.63 0.28
CA VAL A 409 -0.74 -32.19 0.79
C VAL A 409 -0.47 -33.17 1.94
N GLY A 410 0.45 -34.13 1.72
CA GLY A 410 0.80 -35.13 2.74
C GLY A 410 1.35 -34.51 4.02
N ARG A 411 2.30 -33.58 3.88
CA ARG A 411 2.93 -32.86 4.99
C ARG A 411 1.90 -32.10 5.83
N TRP A 412 1.10 -31.25 5.19
CA TRP A 412 0.18 -30.37 5.90
C TRP A 412 -1.03 -31.09 6.47
N ARG A 413 -1.46 -32.21 5.85
CA ARG A 413 -2.50 -33.08 6.42
C ARG A 413 -2.01 -33.73 7.71
N ALA A 414 -0.83 -34.36 7.69
CA ALA A 414 -0.23 -34.93 8.89
C ALA A 414 0.01 -33.87 9.99
N ARG A 415 0.41 -32.65 9.59
CA ARG A 415 0.63 -31.57 10.54
C ARG A 415 -0.68 -31.01 11.14
N ALA A 416 -1.78 -31.01 10.37
CA ALA A 416 -3.10 -30.60 10.83
C ALA A 416 -3.65 -31.54 11.93
N GLU A 417 -3.32 -32.81 11.88
CA GLU A 417 -3.77 -33.84 12.83
C GLU A 417 -2.89 -33.94 14.11
N HIS A 418 -1.86 -33.08 14.22
CA HIS A 418 -0.96 -33.13 15.37
C HIS A 418 -1.69 -32.75 16.66
N PRO A 419 -1.62 -33.59 17.74
CA PRO A 419 -2.45 -33.43 18.93
C PRO A 419 -2.15 -32.18 19.77
N LEU A 420 -1.00 -31.54 19.60
CA LEU A 420 -0.61 -30.33 20.29
C LEU A 420 -0.96 -29.05 19.52
N ASN A 421 -1.67 -29.15 18.40
CA ASN A 421 -2.09 -27.98 17.67
C ASN A 421 -3.20 -27.22 18.42
N ASP A 422 -3.06 -25.90 18.45
CA ASP A 422 -4.16 -25.01 18.73
C ASP A 422 -5.16 -24.98 17.55
N PRO A 423 -6.40 -24.52 17.75
CA PRO A 423 -7.43 -24.47 16.69
C PRO A 423 -7.03 -23.60 15.50
N PHE A 424 -6.24 -22.55 15.71
CA PHE A 424 -5.77 -21.70 14.62
C PHE A 424 -4.73 -22.44 13.76
N THR A 425 -3.72 -23.06 14.39
CA THR A 425 -2.70 -23.86 13.68
C THR A 425 -3.33 -24.98 12.86
N SER A 426 -4.35 -25.67 13.40
CA SER A 426 -5.07 -26.72 12.67
C SER A 426 -5.81 -26.17 11.43
N ARG A 427 -6.53 -25.04 11.56
CA ARG A 427 -7.19 -24.38 10.43
C ARG A 427 -6.19 -23.93 9.35
N LEU A 428 -5.06 -23.38 9.78
CA LEU A 428 -3.99 -22.93 8.89
C LEU A 428 -3.41 -24.09 8.08
N CYS A 429 -3.11 -25.21 8.72
CA CYS A 429 -2.64 -26.42 8.04
C CYS A 429 -3.68 -26.99 7.07
N LEU A 430 -4.97 -27.00 7.41
CA LEU A 430 -6.05 -27.45 6.52
C LEU A 430 -6.22 -26.52 5.32
N ALA A 431 -6.06 -25.21 5.49
CA ALA A 431 -6.04 -24.28 4.39
C ALA A 431 -4.85 -24.53 3.45
N ALA A 432 -3.68 -24.82 4.00
CA ALA A 432 -2.50 -25.19 3.22
C ALA A 432 -2.74 -26.50 2.41
N VAL A 433 -3.45 -27.47 2.97
CA VAL A 433 -3.87 -28.69 2.23
C VAL A 433 -4.73 -28.32 1.03
N ARG A 434 -5.79 -27.52 1.24
CA ARG A 434 -6.69 -27.07 0.16
C ARG A 434 -5.96 -26.29 -0.93
N SER A 435 -5.02 -25.43 -0.53
CA SER A 435 -4.17 -24.69 -1.46
C SER A 435 -3.33 -25.62 -2.35
N ALA A 436 -2.71 -26.63 -1.77
CA ALA A 436 -1.92 -27.61 -2.52
C ALA A 436 -2.81 -28.49 -3.43
N GLU A 437 -4.00 -28.89 -2.98
CA GLU A 437 -4.99 -29.61 -3.79
C GLU A 437 -5.50 -28.76 -4.97
N GLY A 438 -5.68 -27.45 -4.75
CA GLY A 438 -6.02 -26.47 -5.79
C GLY A 438 -4.96 -26.39 -6.88
N ILE A 439 -3.67 -26.38 -6.50
CA ILE A 439 -2.55 -26.41 -7.45
C ILE A 439 -2.57 -27.71 -8.28
N LEU A 440 -2.80 -28.88 -7.65
CA LEU A 440 -2.92 -30.16 -8.36
C LEU A 440 -4.05 -30.14 -9.40
N THR A 441 -5.17 -29.54 -9.05
CA THR A 441 -6.32 -29.40 -9.95
C THR A 441 -5.99 -28.52 -11.15
N GLN A 442 -5.31 -27.39 -10.94
CA GLN A 442 -4.86 -26.50 -12.01
C GLN A 442 -3.87 -27.18 -12.95
N LEU A 443 -2.87 -27.88 -12.42
CA LEU A 443 -1.90 -28.63 -13.22
C LEU A 443 -2.58 -29.72 -14.06
N SER A 444 -3.60 -30.39 -13.50
CA SER A 444 -4.35 -31.43 -14.22
C SER A 444 -5.27 -30.87 -15.30
N ALA A 445 -5.71 -29.62 -15.18
CA ALA A 445 -6.51 -28.94 -16.20
C ALA A 445 -5.67 -28.49 -17.40
N HIS A 446 -4.40 -28.15 -17.19
CA HIS A 446 -3.47 -27.76 -18.27
C HIS A 446 -2.99 -28.97 -19.09
N ASP A 447 -3.00 -30.18 -18.53
CA ASP A 447 -2.62 -31.42 -19.21
C ASP A 447 -3.74 -32.01 -20.10
N ARG A 448 -4.94 -31.42 -20.10
CA ARG A 448 -6.02 -31.86 -21.00
C ARG A 448 -5.85 -31.20 -22.36
N PRO A 449 -5.66 -31.96 -23.46
CA PRO A 449 -5.62 -31.41 -24.79
C PRO A 449 -6.96 -30.73 -25.10
N ALA A 450 -6.90 -29.50 -25.65
CA ALA A 450 -8.08 -28.85 -26.19
C ALA A 450 -8.63 -29.71 -27.35
N TYR A 451 -9.82 -30.27 -27.15
CA TYR A 451 -10.57 -30.94 -28.20
C TYR A 451 -11.32 -29.90 -29.01
#